data_a05aace213e77184719ecbe75ba5f4b4
#
_entry.id   a05aace213e77184719ecbe75ba5f4b4
#
_cell.length_a   1.000
_cell.length_b   1.000
_cell.length_c   1.000
_cell.angle_alpha   90.00
_cell.angle_beta   90.00
_cell.angle_gamma   90.00
#
_symmetry.space_group_name_H-M   'P 1'
#
loop_
_entity.id
_entity.type
_entity.pdbx_description
1 polymer ?
#
loop_
_entity_poly.entity_id
_entity_poly.type
_entity_poly.pdbx_seq_one_letter_code
_entity_poly.pdbx_strand_id
1 'polypeptide(L)'
;DVVPEKYRDHQYTFHSPVILSLRLKSKELIQVAEEICKRLENTKENAVFILPLRSTGRYSIAGGPLHDPEADDAFFDALRANLPPSVHLVEIDADAEDPMFVREAARRLIEMIEAASYSVGKD
;
A
#
# COMPACT_ATOMS: atom_id res chain seq x y z
N ASP A 1 -14.83 -23.03 -0.33
CA ASP A 1 -16.15 -23.30 -0.03
C ASP A 1 -16.85 -22.30 0.89
N VAL A 2 -16.33 -21.34 1.56
CA VAL A 2 -17.25 -20.45 2.28
C VAL A 2 -16.61 -19.13 2.67
N VAL A 3 -17.12 -18.05 2.13
CA VAL A 3 -16.90 -16.73 2.69
C VAL A 3 -17.48 -16.71 4.11
N PRO A 4 -16.70 -16.43 5.15
CA PRO A 4 -17.23 -16.29 6.50
C PRO A 4 -18.39 -15.30 6.53
N GLU A 5 -19.39 -15.55 7.39
CA GLU A 5 -20.64 -14.78 7.41
C GLU A 5 -20.41 -13.27 7.51
N LYS A 6 -19.44 -12.84 8.30
CA LYS A 6 -19.07 -11.42 8.47
C LYS A 6 -18.56 -10.73 7.18
N TYR A 7 -18.20 -11.49 6.14
CA TYR A 7 -17.68 -10.96 4.88
C TYR A 7 -18.61 -11.23 3.69
N ARG A 8 -19.80 -11.77 3.90
CA ARG A 8 -20.73 -12.13 2.82
C ARG A 8 -21.18 -10.97 1.95
N ASP A 9 -21.12 -9.76 2.48
CA ASP A 9 -21.49 -8.53 1.79
C ASP A 9 -20.30 -7.81 1.16
N HIS A 10 -19.10 -8.43 1.14
CA HIS A 10 -17.91 -7.91 0.51
C HIS A 10 -17.83 -8.34 -0.95
N GLN A 11 -17.24 -7.48 -1.80
CA GLN A 11 -16.79 -7.88 -3.13
C GLN A 11 -15.74 -8.97 -3.00
N TYR A 12 -15.72 -9.90 -3.93
CA TYR A 12 -14.73 -10.96 -3.95
C TYR A 12 -14.37 -11.38 -5.38
N THR A 13 -13.23 -12.01 -5.52
CA THR A 13 -12.79 -12.69 -6.74
C THR A 13 -11.97 -13.92 -6.39
N PHE A 14 -11.93 -14.88 -7.30
CA PHE A 14 -11.05 -16.02 -7.16
C PHE A 14 -9.70 -15.72 -7.78
N HIS A 15 -8.66 -15.75 -6.97
CA HIS A 15 -7.28 -15.69 -7.44
C HIS A 15 -6.85 -17.01 -8.08
N SER A 16 -7.36 -18.11 -7.54
CA SER A 16 -7.21 -19.46 -8.07
C SER A 16 -8.43 -20.30 -7.65
N PRO A 17 -8.60 -21.54 -8.15
CA PRO A 17 -9.72 -22.40 -7.74
C PRO A 17 -9.85 -22.62 -6.23
N VAL A 18 -8.78 -22.39 -5.47
CA VAL A 18 -8.72 -22.62 -4.01
C VAL A 18 -8.45 -21.36 -3.19
N ILE A 19 -8.19 -20.21 -3.85
CA ILE A 19 -7.89 -18.93 -3.17
C ILE A 19 -8.95 -17.90 -3.52
N LEU A 20 -9.72 -17.50 -2.52
CA LEU A 20 -10.69 -16.43 -2.60
C LEU A 20 -10.08 -15.14 -2.03
N SER A 21 -10.12 -14.07 -2.80
CA SER A 21 -9.71 -12.73 -2.38
C SER A 21 -10.94 -11.88 -2.13
N LEU A 22 -11.00 -11.26 -0.96
CA LEU A 22 -12.07 -10.35 -0.55
C LEU A 22 -11.59 -8.90 -0.65
N ARG A 23 -12.49 -8.00 -1.01
CA ARG A 23 -12.26 -6.56 -0.94
C ARG A 23 -12.65 -6.04 0.44
N LEU A 24 -11.71 -5.44 1.14
CA LEU A 24 -11.99 -4.72 2.39
C LEU A 24 -12.77 -3.44 2.09
N LYS A 25 -13.74 -3.13 2.94
CA LYS A 25 -14.52 -1.89 2.88
C LYS A 25 -13.72 -0.72 3.44
N SER A 26 -14.14 0.52 3.13
CA SER A 26 -13.48 1.75 3.57
C SER A 26 -13.13 1.73 5.07
N LYS A 27 -14.06 1.32 5.91
CA LYS A 27 -13.87 1.27 7.37
C LYS A 27 -12.75 0.32 7.81
N GLU A 28 -12.66 -0.82 7.16
CA GLU A 28 -11.63 -1.83 7.42
C GLU A 28 -10.27 -1.38 6.89
N LEU A 29 -10.25 -0.72 5.72
CA LEU A 29 -9.02 -0.16 5.15
C LEU A 29 -8.46 0.99 5.97
N ILE A 30 -9.30 1.83 6.57
CA ILE A 30 -8.86 2.85 7.53
C ILE A 30 -8.16 2.19 8.72
N GLN A 31 -8.72 1.12 9.29
CA GLN A 31 -8.09 0.39 10.39
C GLN A 31 -6.74 -0.22 9.98
N VAL A 32 -6.64 -0.73 8.75
CA VAL A 32 -5.37 -1.25 8.21
C VAL A 32 -4.34 -0.12 8.10
N ALA A 33 -4.73 1.04 7.58
CA ALA A 33 -3.84 2.21 7.48
C ALA A 33 -3.35 2.67 8.85
N GLU A 34 -4.23 2.76 9.84
CA GLU A 34 -3.88 3.13 11.21
C GLU A 34 -2.89 2.14 11.84
N GLU A 35 -3.10 0.83 11.64
CA GLU A 35 -2.18 -0.19 12.15
C GLU A 35 -0.82 -0.15 11.44
N ILE A 36 -0.78 0.11 10.14
CA ILE A 36 0.48 0.33 9.40
C ILE A 36 1.23 1.52 10.00
N CYS A 37 0.57 2.65 10.16
CA CYS A 37 1.17 3.87 10.71
C CYS A 37 1.70 3.66 12.12
N LYS A 38 0.93 3.00 12.98
CA LYS A 38 1.35 2.65 14.33
C LYS A 38 2.63 1.79 14.36
N ARG A 39 2.74 0.81 13.47
CA ARG A 39 3.96 -0.01 13.37
C ARG A 39 5.15 0.80 12.89
N LEU A 40 4.92 1.75 11.99
CA LEU A 40 5.97 2.62 11.46
C LEU A 40 6.47 3.67 12.45
N GLU A 41 5.75 3.96 13.54
CA GLU A 41 6.21 4.85 14.62
C GLU A 41 7.54 4.40 15.25
N ASN A 42 7.83 3.11 15.20
CA ASN A 42 9.07 2.55 15.73
C ASN A 42 10.24 2.60 14.74
N THR A 43 10.03 3.14 13.55
CA THR A 43 11.07 3.27 12.53
C THR A 43 12.06 4.35 12.93
N LYS A 44 13.31 3.97 13.17
CA LYS A 44 14.38 4.87 13.64
C LYS A 44 15.26 5.40 12.54
N GLU A 45 15.19 4.80 11.36
CA GLU A 45 16.00 5.13 10.20
C GLU A 45 15.14 5.73 9.09
N ASN A 46 15.77 6.20 8.03
CA ASN A 46 15.07 6.75 6.87
C ASN A 46 14.17 5.69 6.24
N ALA A 47 12.89 6.01 6.14
CA ALA A 47 11.90 5.17 5.50
C ALA A 47 11.10 5.98 4.48
N VAL A 48 10.76 5.34 3.38
CA VAL A 48 9.90 5.90 2.34
C VAL A 48 8.67 5.01 2.17
N PHE A 49 7.51 5.60 2.23
CA PHE A 49 6.25 4.94 1.91
C PHE A 49 5.78 5.41 0.54
N ILE A 50 5.59 4.48 -0.40
CA ILE A 50 5.21 4.82 -1.78
C ILE A 50 3.77 4.37 -2.01
N LEU A 51 2.89 5.30 -2.37
CA LEU A 51 1.48 5.04 -2.66
C LEU A 51 1.22 5.01 -4.17
N PRO A 52 0.67 3.91 -4.69
CA PRO A 52 0.15 3.84 -6.05
C PRO A 52 -1.30 4.36 -6.07
N LEU A 53 -1.51 5.57 -6.59
CA LEU A 53 -2.80 6.26 -6.48
C LEU A 53 -3.93 5.64 -7.31
N ARG A 54 -3.61 4.84 -8.34
CA ARG A 54 -4.64 4.25 -9.20
C ARG A 54 -5.16 2.91 -8.71
N SER A 55 -4.30 2.12 -8.08
CA SER A 55 -4.68 0.82 -7.48
C SER A 55 -3.53 0.22 -6.69
N THR A 56 -3.86 -0.41 -5.58
CA THR A 56 -2.91 -1.14 -4.73
C THR A 56 -2.68 -2.58 -5.19
N GLY A 57 -3.40 -3.06 -6.19
CA GLY A 57 -3.24 -4.42 -6.67
C GLY A 57 -4.02 -4.71 -7.97
N ARG A 58 -3.63 -5.79 -8.62
CA ARG A 58 -4.10 -6.20 -9.95
C ARG A 58 -5.61 -6.27 -10.11
N TYR A 59 -6.33 -6.71 -9.09
CA TYR A 59 -7.78 -6.90 -9.15
C TYR A 59 -8.57 -5.64 -8.82
N SER A 60 -7.93 -4.61 -8.26
CA SER A 60 -8.56 -3.35 -7.87
C SER A 60 -8.36 -2.20 -8.87
N ILE A 61 -7.72 -2.45 -10.00
CA ILE A 61 -7.64 -1.48 -11.11
C ILE A 61 -9.03 -1.16 -11.67
N ALA A 62 -9.15 -0.05 -12.40
CA ALA A 62 -10.38 0.31 -13.08
C ALA A 62 -10.90 -0.83 -13.97
N GLY A 63 -12.16 -1.22 -13.78
CA GLY A 63 -12.77 -2.37 -14.46
C GLY A 63 -12.47 -3.74 -13.83
N GLY A 64 -11.62 -3.81 -12.82
CA GLY A 64 -11.32 -5.04 -12.08
C GLY A 64 -12.44 -5.45 -11.11
N PRO A 65 -12.48 -6.73 -10.70
CA PRO A 65 -13.55 -7.28 -9.86
C PRO A 65 -13.54 -6.74 -8.42
N LEU A 66 -12.43 -6.16 -7.97
CA LEU A 66 -12.26 -5.56 -6.64
C LEU A 66 -12.06 -4.04 -6.72
N HIS A 67 -12.47 -3.42 -7.83
CA HIS A 67 -12.38 -1.96 -7.99
C HIS A 67 -13.34 -1.26 -7.03
N ASP A 68 -12.80 -0.43 -6.15
CA ASP A 68 -13.52 0.38 -5.19
C ASP A 68 -12.69 1.63 -4.88
N PRO A 69 -12.80 2.68 -5.69
CA PRO A 69 -12.00 3.89 -5.54
C PRO A 69 -12.30 4.64 -4.24
N GLU A 70 -13.53 4.59 -3.74
CA GLU A 70 -13.90 5.21 -2.46
C GLU A 70 -13.17 4.56 -1.29
N ALA A 71 -13.05 3.24 -1.31
CA ALA A 71 -12.30 2.51 -0.29
C ALA A 71 -10.79 2.76 -0.41
N ASP A 72 -10.25 2.87 -1.63
CA ASP A 72 -8.85 3.23 -1.85
C ASP A 72 -8.54 4.64 -1.35
N ASP A 73 -9.39 5.61 -1.66
CA ASP A 73 -9.24 7.00 -1.20
C ASP A 73 -9.29 7.09 0.33
N ALA A 74 -10.21 6.39 0.97
CA ALA A 74 -10.28 6.33 2.44
C ALA A 74 -9.01 5.76 3.06
N PHE A 75 -8.42 4.73 2.45
CA PHE A 75 -7.14 4.16 2.86
C PHE A 75 -5.98 5.16 2.70
N PHE A 76 -5.89 5.81 1.55
CA PHE A 76 -4.84 6.79 1.27
C PHE A 76 -4.94 8.01 2.19
N ASP A 77 -6.14 8.51 2.43
CA ASP A 77 -6.37 9.63 3.35
C ASP A 77 -5.97 9.28 4.80
N ALA A 78 -6.29 8.08 5.24
CA ALA A 78 -5.88 7.61 6.56
C ALA A 78 -4.36 7.47 6.68
N LEU A 79 -3.67 7.00 5.65
CA LEU A 79 -2.20 6.97 5.61
C LEU A 79 -1.61 8.38 5.65
N ARG A 80 -2.10 9.32 4.82
CA ARG A 80 -1.62 10.71 4.81
C ARG A 80 -1.76 11.38 6.17
N ALA A 81 -2.87 11.12 6.86
CA ALA A 81 -3.16 11.72 8.15
C ALA A 81 -2.32 11.15 9.31
N ASN A 82 -1.90 9.89 9.23
CA ASN A 82 -1.35 9.17 10.37
C ASN A 82 0.12 8.71 10.19
N LEU A 83 0.72 8.83 9.01
CA LEU A 83 2.12 8.46 8.82
C LEU A 83 3.02 9.30 9.75
N PRO A 84 3.96 8.65 10.47
CA PRO A 84 4.87 9.37 11.35
C PRO A 84 5.82 10.28 10.54
N PRO A 85 6.28 11.41 11.11
CA PRO A 85 7.15 12.36 10.42
C PRO A 85 8.50 11.76 9.94
N SER A 86 8.91 10.65 10.55
CA SER A 86 10.11 9.91 10.15
C SER A 86 9.98 9.15 8.84
N VAL A 87 8.76 9.00 8.35
CA VAL A 87 8.48 8.28 7.09
C VAL A 87 8.14 9.27 5.99
N HIS A 88 8.94 9.30 4.94
CA HIS A 88 8.68 10.15 3.78
C HIS A 88 7.61 9.53 2.89
N LEU A 89 6.51 10.24 2.63
CA LEU A 89 5.44 9.80 1.74
C LEU A 89 5.72 10.25 0.31
N VAL A 90 5.62 9.30 -0.61
CA VAL A 90 5.70 9.53 -2.06
C VAL A 90 4.44 8.98 -2.71
N GLU A 91 3.78 9.81 -3.51
CA GLU A 91 2.57 9.43 -4.24
C GLU A 91 2.85 9.37 -5.73
N ILE A 92 2.46 8.27 -6.37
CA ILE A 92 2.68 8.05 -7.80
C ILE A 92 1.34 7.76 -8.48
N ASP A 93 1.01 8.53 -9.51
CA ASP A 93 -0.21 8.35 -10.31
C ASP A 93 -0.10 7.15 -11.25
N ALA A 94 -0.04 5.97 -10.66
CA ALA A 94 0.05 4.68 -11.32
C ALA A 94 -0.58 3.60 -10.46
N ASP A 95 -0.82 2.42 -11.02
CA ASP A 95 -1.11 1.22 -10.23
C ASP A 95 0.18 0.55 -9.74
N ALA A 96 0.07 -0.31 -8.74
CA ALA A 96 1.22 -0.95 -8.10
C ALA A 96 2.00 -1.90 -9.03
N GLU A 97 1.41 -2.36 -10.12
CA GLU A 97 2.05 -3.26 -11.10
C GLU A 97 2.56 -2.51 -12.34
N ASP A 98 2.32 -1.20 -12.43
CA ASP A 98 2.84 -0.39 -13.53
C ASP A 98 4.39 -0.41 -13.51
N PRO A 99 5.03 -0.71 -14.66
CA PRO A 99 6.49 -0.70 -14.75
C PRO A 99 7.14 0.62 -14.32
N MET A 100 6.44 1.75 -14.49
CA MET A 100 6.90 3.05 -14.02
C MET A 100 6.93 3.09 -12.49
N PHE A 101 5.88 2.61 -11.81
CA PHE A 101 5.82 2.54 -10.35
C PHE A 101 6.95 1.67 -9.79
N VAL A 102 7.13 0.48 -10.36
CA VAL A 102 8.15 -0.48 -9.92
C VAL A 102 9.56 0.09 -10.11
N ARG A 103 9.84 0.73 -11.24
CA ARG A 103 11.14 1.38 -11.48
C ARG A 103 11.43 2.51 -10.51
N GLU A 104 10.44 3.34 -10.22
CA GLU A 104 10.60 4.45 -9.27
C GLU A 104 10.84 3.94 -7.84
N ALA A 105 10.13 2.90 -7.41
CA ALA A 105 10.36 2.27 -6.12
C ALA A 105 11.78 1.69 -6.01
N ALA A 106 12.24 0.98 -7.03
CA ALA A 106 13.59 0.42 -7.09
C ALA A 106 14.67 1.52 -7.08
N ARG A 107 14.48 2.59 -7.86
CA ARG A 107 15.41 3.74 -7.92
C ARG A 107 15.57 4.38 -6.54
N ARG A 108 14.48 4.62 -5.83
CA ARG A 108 14.51 5.21 -4.48
C ARG A 108 15.23 4.31 -3.47
N LEU A 109 15.00 3.01 -3.53
CA LEU A 109 15.71 2.07 -2.67
C LEU A 109 17.22 2.09 -2.93
N ILE A 110 17.65 2.10 -4.19
CA ILE A 110 19.05 2.18 -4.58
C ILE A 110 19.68 3.47 -4.02
N GLU A 111 19.04 4.62 -4.21
CA GLU A 111 19.53 5.91 -3.69
C GLU A 111 19.67 5.89 -2.15
N MET A 112 18.72 5.29 -1.44
CA MET A 112 18.78 5.16 0.01
C MET A 112 19.96 4.28 0.46
N ILE A 113 20.21 3.17 -0.24
CA ILE A 113 21.36 2.28 0.03
C ILE A 113 22.68 2.99 -0.22
N GLU A 114 22.81 3.70 -1.34
CA GLU A 114 24.01 4.47 -1.70
C GLU A 114 24.28 5.57 -0.67
N ALA A 115 23.26 6.32 -0.25
CA ALA A 115 23.39 7.36 0.76
C ALA A 115 23.83 6.79 2.13
N ALA A 116 23.30 5.64 2.54
CA ALA A 116 23.69 4.96 3.76
C ALA A 116 25.13 4.45 3.71
N SER A 117 25.58 3.93 2.55
CA SER A 117 26.95 3.47 2.34
C SER A 117 27.97 4.60 2.41
N TYR A 118 27.62 5.81 1.96
CA TYR A 118 28.48 7.00 2.04
C TYR A 118 28.68 7.50 3.46
N SER A 119 27.70 7.34 4.35
CA SER A 119 27.81 7.76 5.75
C SER A 119 28.68 6.82 6.59
N VAL A 120 28.79 5.53 6.25
CA VAL A 120 29.64 4.55 6.93
C VAL A 120 31.12 4.70 6.57
N GLY A 121 31.47 5.30 5.45
CA GLY A 121 32.86 5.51 5.00
C GLY A 121 33.54 6.80 5.50
N LYS A 122 32.92 7.56 6.40
CA LYS A 122 33.43 8.84 6.93
C LYS A 122 33.89 8.80 8.38
N ASP A 123 33.89 7.65 9.00
CA ASP A 123 34.43 7.45 10.34
C ASP A 123 35.87 6.92 10.32
#